data_21a31c134317e071b120dcd160cf891b
#
_entry.id   21a31c134317e071b120dcd160cf891b
#
_cell.length_a   1.000
_cell.length_b   1.000
_cell.length_c   1.000
_cell.angle_alpha   90.00
_cell.angle_beta   90.00
_cell.angle_gamma   90.00
#
_symmetry.space_group_name_H-M   'P 1'
#
loop_
_entity.id
_entity.type
_entity.pdbx_description
1 polymer ?
#
loop_
_entity_poly.entity_id
_entity_poly.type
_entity_poly.pdbx_seq_one_letter_code
_entity_poly.pdbx_strand_id
1 'polypeptide(L)'
;MSFGGGMCNICLAYLGLPVLTIATTKAGDYIDHSAASVTGETPTTVRLYKENASETGFVLDAAADGSIDRALSVYYAEVIETAAAALQTAMADSKKLPRFTAPLPIVFAGGTTMAGNFLAKAKSVIAGISLPVGVRDVYLAKDPFNVTAKGALVGAMLNM
;
A
#
# COMPACT_ATOMS: atom_id res chain seq x y z
N MET A 1 -5.18 -1.92 -3.88
CA MET A 1 -3.71 -1.84 -3.80
C MET A 1 -3.24 -2.86 -2.78
N SER A 2 -2.36 -3.79 -3.18
CA SER A 2 -1.84 -4.85 -2.29
C SER A 2 -0.34 -4.69 -2.14
N PHE A 3 0.12 -4.37 -0.93
CA PHE A 3 1.52 -4.12 -0.59
C PHE A 3 2.12 -5.38 0.04
N GLY A 4 2.89 -6.11 -0.77
CA GLY A 4 3.70 -7.26 -0.32
C GLY A 4 5.10 -6.83 0.15
N GLY A 5 6.01 -7.80 0.26
CA GLY A 5 7.44 -7.54 0.51
C GLY A 5 8.09 -6.94 -0.74
N GLY A 6 8.18 -7.71 -1.83
CA GLY A 6 8.92 -7.33 -3.04
C GLY A 6 8.17 -6.44 -4.02
N MET A 7 6.84 -6.35 -3.96
CA MET A 7 6.05 -5.55 -4.90
C MET A 7 4.71 -5.06 -4.34
N CYS A 8 4.24 -3.95 -4.89
CA CYS A 8 2.88 -3.47 -4.73
C CYS A 8 2.10 -3.72 -6.02
N ASN A 9 1.00 -4.47 -5.92
CA ASN A 9 0.06 -4.72 -7.01
C ASN A 9 -1.14 -3.79 -6.88
N ILE A 10 -1.52 -3.15 -7.98
CA ILE A 10 -2.63 -2.20 -8.03
C ILE A 10 -3.60 -2.69 -9.09
N CYS A 11 -4.86 -2.82 -8.71
CA CYS A 11 -5.94 -3.19 -9.62
C CYS A 11 -7.05 -2.13 -9.52
N LEU A 12 -7.37 -1.52 -10.64
CA LEU A 12 -8.58 -0.73 -10.81
C LEU A 12 -9.67 -1.65 -11.36
N ALA A 13 -10.73 -1.83 -10.60
CA ALA A 13 -11.87 -2.65 -10.98
C ALA A 13 -13.11 -1.79 -11.23
N TYR A 14 -13.90 -2.14 -12.22
CA TYR A 14 -15.17 -1.51 -12.55
C TYR A 14 -16.23 -2.58 -12.80
N LEU A 15 -17.35 -2.50 -12.11
CA LEU A 15 -18.42 -3.49 -12.16
C LEU A 15 -17.93 -4.94 -11.91
N GLY A 16 -16.97 -5.10 -10.99
CA GLY A 16 -16.40 -6.41 -10.65
C GLY A 16 -15.32 -6.93 -11.61
N LEU A 17 -15.01 -6.20 -12.69
CA LEU A 17 -14.00 -6.59 -13.67
C LEU A 17 -12.74 -5.74 -13.54
N PRO A 18 -11.53 -6.31 -13.64
CA PRO A 18 -10.31 -5.56 -13.69
C PRO A 18 -10.22 -4.79 -15.02
N VAL A 19 -10.07 -3.45 -14.92
CA VAL A 19 -9.94 -2.58 -16.10
C VAL A 19 -8.54 -2.02 -16.26
N LEU A 20 -7.73 -2.06 -15.20
CA LEU A 20 -6.31 -1.69 -15.21
C LEU A 20 -5.60 -2.45 -14.10
N THR A 21 -4.47 -3.07 -14.43
CA THR A 21 -3.59 -3.72 -13.46
C THR A 21 -2.15 -3.27 -13.70
N ILE A 22 -1.48 -2.87 -12.65
CA ILE A 22 -0.08 -2.45 -12.65
C ILE A 22 0.62 -2.96 -11.41
N ALA A 23 1.95 -2.98 -11.43
CA ALA A 23 2.75 -3.30 -10.28
C ALA A 23 3.94 -2.33 -10.15
N THR A 24 4.36 -2.08 -8.92
CA THR A 24 5.60 -1.37 -8.61
C THR A 24 6.51 -2.24 -7.78
N THR A 25 7.82 -2.07 -7.91
CA THR A 25 8.82 -2.82 -7.14
C THR A 25 9.14 -2.19 -5.78
N LYS A 26 8.64 -0.99 -5.49
CA LYS A 26 8.74 -0.38 -4.17
C LYS A 26 7.62 -0.90 -3.29
N ALA A 27 7.98 -1.71 -2.29
CA ALA A 27 7.06 -2.31 -1.32
C ALA A 27 7.75 -2.53 0.03
N GLY A 28 7.39 -3.55 0.80
CA GLY A 28 7.91 -3.77 2.15
C GLY A 28 9.43 -3.89 2.23
N ASP A 29 10.04 -4.65 1.33
CA ASP A 29 11.50 -4.84 1.30
C ASP A 29 12.23 -3.53 0.96
N TYR A 30 11.66 -2.70 0.09
CA TYR A 30 12.19 -1.36 -0.20
C TYR A 30 12.21 -0.48 1.06
N ILE A 31 11.15 -0.52 1.86
CA ILE A 31 11.08 0.22 3.13
C ILE A 31 12.19 -0.24 4.06
N ASP A 32 12.38 -1.57 4.21
CA ASP A 32 13.37 -2.15 5.11
C ASP A 32 14.79 -1.78 4.69
N HIS A 33 15.12 -1.92 3.41
CA HIS A 33 16.44 -1.57 2.88
C HIS A 33 16.73 -0.08 2.98
N SER A 34 15.76 0.76 2.65
CA SER A 34 15.94 2.21 2.65
C SER A 34 16.08 2.76 4.07
N ALA A 35 15.25 2.30 5.00
CA ALA A 35 15.35 2.69 6.40
C ALA A 35 16.66 2.20 7.02
N ALA A 36 17.09 0.99 6.73
CA ALA A 36 18.38 0.45 7.18
C ALA A 36 19.55 1.31 6.70
N SER A 37 19.53 1.71 5.42
CA SER A 37 20.61 2.53 4.82
C SER A 37 20.80 3.88 5.52
N VAL A 38 19.74 4.52 5.99
CA VAL A 38 19.82 5.86 6.62
C VAL A 38 20.00 5.78 8.13
N THR A 39 19.70 4.63 8.75
CA THR A 39 19.84 4.45 10.21
C THR A 39 21.13 3.74 10.60
N GLY A 40 21.85 3.15 9.64
CA GLY A 40 23.04 2.33 9.89
C GLY A 40 22.73 0.92 10.39
N GLU A 41 21.46 0.51 10.32
CA GLU A 41 20.99 -0.82 10.71
C GLU A 41 21.06 -1.82 9.55
N THR A 42 20.75 -3.09 9.82
CA THR A 42 20.55 -4.07 8.77
C THR A 42 19.08 -4.10 8.32
N PRO A 43 18.77 -4.45 7.05
CA PRO A 43 17.38 -4.60 6.60
C PRO A 43 16.58 -5.60 7.43
N THR A 44 17.25 -6.66 7.91
CA THR A 44 16.63 -7.67 8.78
C THR A 44 16.26 -7.08 10.13
N THR A 45 17.13 -6.27 10.73
CA THR A 45 16.85 -5.58 12.00
C THR A 45 15.63 -4.68 11.86
N VAL A 46 15.59 -3.86 10.81
CA VAL A 46 14.48 -2.94 10.55
C VAL A 46 13.17 -3.70 10.31
N ARG A 47 13.21 -4.80 9.54
CA ARG A 47 12.05 -5.65 9.31
C ARG A 47 11.51 -6.24 10.61
N LEU A 48 12.36 -6.85 11.42
CA LEU A 48 11.96 -7.42 12.71
C LEU A 48 11.41 -6.34 13.66
N TYR A 49 12.00 -5.15 13.65
CA TYR A 49 11.53 -4.02 14.44
C TYR A 49 10.07 -3.67 14.11
N LYS A 50 9.73 -3.53 12.83
CA LYS A 50 8.36 -3.19 12.41
C LYS A 50 7.38 -4.35 12.55
N GLU A 51 7.82 -5.61 12.33
CA GLU A 51 6.96 -6.81 12.41
C GLU A 51 6.64 -7.18 13.87
N ASN A 52 7.57 -6.93 14.80
CA ASN A 52 7.39 -7.14 16.24
C ASN A 52 6.84 -5.88 16.94
N ALA A 53 5.92 -5.18 16.31
CA ALA A 53 5.38 -3.92 16.83
C ALA A 53 4.77 -4.04 18.23
N SER A 54 4.29 -5.23 18.64
CA SER A 54 3.83 -5.49 20.00
C SER A 54 4.94 -5.40 21.06
N GLU A 55 6.19 -5.66 20.67
CA GLU A 55 7.36 -5.61 21.54
C GLU A 55 8.08 -4.25 21.41
N THR A 56 8.21 -3.75 20.20
CA THR A 56 8.94 -2.49 19.91
C THR A 56 8.08 -1.24 20.14
N GLY A 57 6.75 -1.40 20.19
CA GLY A 57 5.82 -0.29 20.28
C GLY A 57 5.69 0.52 18.98
N PHE A 58 6.23 0.02 17.86
CA PHE A 58 6.23 0.75 16.59
C PHE A 58 4.82 1.08 16.09
N VAL A 59 4.58 2.37 15.86
CA VAL A 59 3.35 2.90 15.24
C VAL A 59 3.76 4.04 14.30
N LEU A 60 3.30 3.98 13.06
CA LEU A 60 3.58 5.03 12.07
C LEU A 60 3.10 6.40 12.55
N ASP A 61 3.96 7.41 12.40
CA ASP A 61 3.69 8.82 12.76
C ASP A 61 3.32 9.02 14.25
N ALA A 62 3.54 8.04 15.12
CA ALA A 62 3.57 8.31 16.55
C ALA A 62 4.75 9.24 16.85
N ALA A 63 4.67 9.98 17.95
CA ALA A 63 5.79 10.81 18.41
C ALA A 63 6.99 9.90 18.76
N ALA A 64 7.75 9.56 17.73
CA ALA A 64 8.83 8.58 17.80
C ALA A 64 10.14 9.31 18.00
N ASP A 65 10.84 9.00 19.09
CA ASP A 65 12.17 9.54 19.36
C ASP A 65 13.26 8.78 18.60
N GLY A 66 12.92 7.62 18.00
CA GLY A 66 13.86 6.72 17.31
C GLY A 66 14.16 7.12 15.87
N SER A 67 15.40 6.90 15.42
CA SER A 67 15.81 7.11 14.03
C SER A 67 15.11 6.13 13.08
N ILE A 68 14.89 4.87 13.52
CA ILE A 68 14.20 3.83 12.75
C ILE A 68 12.74 4.22 12.51
N ASP A 69 12.02 4.69 13.53
CA ASP A 69 10.62 5.09 13.40
C ASP A 69 10.44 6.21 12.39
N ARG A 70 11.31 7.23 12.44
CA ARG A 70 11.27 8.33 11.48
C ARG A 70 11.57 7.85 10.06
N ALA A 71 12.59 7.01 9.89
CA ALA A 71 12.93 6.45 8.59
C ALA A 71 11.77 5.61 8.04
N LEU A 72 11.19 4.74 8.85
CA LEU A 72 10.01 3.95 8.46
C LEU A 72 8.84 4.85 8.04
N SER A 73 8.52 5.89 8.83
CA SER A 73 7.42 6.82 8.50
C SER A 73 7.63 7.51 7.15
N VAL A 74 8.86 7.91 6.81
CA VAL A 74 9.20 8.51 5.52
C VAL A 74 9.02 7.51 4.38
N TYR A 75 9.60 6.31 4.51
CA TYR A 75 9.57 5.33 3.42
C TYR A 75 8.21 4.67 3.23
N TYR A 76 7.39 4.57 4.27
CA TYR A 76 5.97 4.21 4.11
C TYR A 76 5.20 5.25 3.29
N ALA A 77 5.42 6.55 3.51
CA ALA A 77 4.83 7.60 2.68
C ALA A 77 5.28 7.46 1.24
N GLU A 78 6.58 7.32 1.00
CA GLU A 78 7.16 7.20 -0.34
C GLU A 78 6.60 6.01 -1.12
N VAL A 79 6.42 4.86 -0.48
CA VAL A 79 5.83 3.67 -1.12
C VAL A 79 4.38 3.89 -1.51
N ILE A 80 3.59 4.55 -0.66
CA ILE A 80 2.18 4.90 -0.96
C ILE A 80 2.13 5.93 -2.10
N GLU A 81 2.97 6.96 -2.07
CA GLU A 81 3.08 7.97 -3.12
C GLU A 81 3.48 7.36 -4.46
N THR A 82 4.48 6.46 -4.45
CA THR A 82 4.93 5.74 -5.67
C THR A 82 3.78 4.92 -6.28
N ALA A 83 3.02 4.21 -5.45
CA ALA A 83 1.88 3.43 -5.92
C ALA A 83 0.77 4.33 -6.51
N ALA A 84 0.47 5.45 -5.87
CA ALA A 84 -0.51 6.40 -6.35
C ALA A 84 -0.07 7.10 -7.66
N ALA A 85 1.21 7.49 -7.76
CA ALA A 85 1.77 8.07 -8.98
C ALA A 85 1.78 7.07 -10.14
N ALA A 86 2.11 5.81 -9.89
CA ALA A 86 2.04 4.76 -10.90
C ALA A 86 0.60 4.56 -11.41
N LEU A 87 -0.39 4.58 -10.51
CA LEU A 87 -1.81 4.53 -10.89
C LEU A 87 -2.20 5.75 -11.74
N GLN A 88 -1.81 6.95 -11.32
CA GLN A 88 -2.08 8.19 -12.05
C GLN A 88 -1.53 8.13 -13.48
N THR A 89 -0.27 7.73 -13.65
CA THR A 89 0.38 7.58 -14.96
C THR A 89 -0.34 6.55 -15.82
N ALA A 90 -0.59 5.36 -15.27
CA ALA A 90 -1.25 4.28 -16.02
C ALA A 90 -2.68 4.63 -16.42
N MET A 91 -3.41 5.40 -15.60
CA MET A 91 -4.74 5.90 -15.95
C MET A 91 -4.67 6.96 -17.06
N ALA A 92 -3.68 7.86 -17.04
CA ALA A 92 -3.51 8.87 -18.08
C ALA A 92 -3.16 8.24 -19.44
N ASP A 93 -2.34 7.19 -19.44
CA ASP A 93 -1.91 6.50 -20.65
C ASP A 93 -2.97 5.55 -21.24
N SER A 94 -3.95 5.17 -20.42
CA SER A 94 -4.97 4.20 -20.83
C SER A 94 -6.10 4.84 -21.64
N LYS A 95 -6.19 4.49 -22.92
CA LYS A 95 -7.28 4.92 -23.81
C LYS A 95 -8.60 4.14 -23.64
N LYS A 96 -8.60 3.10 -22.80
CA LYS A 96 -9.73 2.15 -22.69
C LYS A 96 -10.44 2.20 -21.34
N LEU A 97 -10.12 3.16 -20.48
CA LEU A 97 -10.80 3.25 -19.19
C LEU A 97 -12.25 3.71 -19.36
N PRO A 98 -13.18 3.11 -18.62
CA PRO A 98 -14.55 3.58 -18.57
C PRO A 98 -14.59 4.99 -17.95
N ARG A 99 -15.63 5.75 -18.29
CA ARG A 99 -15.90 7.01 -17.58
C ARG A 99 -16.46 6.70 -16.20
N PHE A 100 -15.73 7.07 -15.18
CA PHE A 100 -16.20 6.94 -13.79
C PHE A 100 -17.13 8.11 -13.49
N THR A 101 -18.39 7.81 -13.18
CA THR A 101 -19.43 8.80 -12.87
C THR A 101 -19.51 9.11 -11.38
N ALA A 102 -18.84 8.32 -10.55
CA ALA A 102 -18.80 8.49 -9.09
C ALA A 102 -17.38 8.28 -8.55
N PRO A 103 -17.03 8.91 -7.42
CA PRO A 103 -15.75 8.66 -6.75
C PRO A 103 -15.59 7.20 -6.35
N LEU A 104 -14.38 6.67 -6.46
CA LEU A 104 -14.04 5.28 -6.19
C LEU A 104 -13.44 5.11 -4.79
N PRO A 105 -13.70 3.99 -4.10
CA PRO A 105 -12.99 3.65 -2.88
C PRO A 105 -11.58 3.12 -3.22
N ILE A 106 -10.62 3.39 -2.34
CA ILE A 106 -9.31 2.73 -2.35
C ILE A 106 -9.27 1.72 -1.22
N VAL A 107 -8.95 0.47 -1.56
CA VAL A 107 -8.76 -0.61 -0.57
C VAL A 107 -7.30 -1.01 -0.53
N PHE A 108 -6.70 -0.95 0.64
CA PHE A 108 -5.35 -1.40 0.90
C PHE A 108 -5.33 -2.81 1.47
N ALA A 109 -4.34 -3.62 1.05
CA ALA A 109 -4.13 -5.00 1.47
C ALA A 109 -2.64 -5.37 1.46
N GLY A 110 -2.31 -6.54 1.95
CA GLY A 110 -0.95 -7.08 2.00
C GLY A 110 -0.27 -6.86 3.35
N GLY A 111 0.77 -7.65 3.62
CA GLY A 111 1.47 -7.66 4.93
C GLY A 111 2.05 -6.31 5.34
N THR A 112 2.55 -5.52 4.39
CA THR A 112 3.10 -4.18 4.66
C THR A 112 2.05 -3.24 5.27
N THR A 113 0.76 -3.45 5.00
CA THR A 113 -0.32 -2.60 5.55
C THR A 113 -0.67 -2.91 7.01
N MET A 114 -0.03 -3.91 7.61
CA MET A 114 -0.27 -4.32 9.01
C MET A 114 0.41 -3.40 10.03
N ALA A 115 1.28 -2.50 9.59
CA ALA A 115 1.89 -1.52 10.48
C ALA A 115 0.83 -0.68 11.20
N GLY A 116 1.01 -0.47 12.50
CA GLY A 116 0.12 0.37 13.29
C GLY A 116 -0.04 1.76 12.66
N ASN A 117 -1.24 2.30 12.65
CA ASN A 117 -1.58 3.61 12.07
C ASN A 117 -1.43 3.71 10.52
N PHE A 118 -1.22 2.58 9.80
CA PHE A 118 -1.07 2.59 8.34
C PHE A 118 -2.24 3.29 7.63
N LEU A 119 -3.48 3.02 8.04
CA LEU A 119 -4.65 3.60 7.39
C LEU A 119 -4.68 5.13 7.49
N ALA A 120 -4.33 5.69 8.65
CA ALA A 120 -4.27 7.15 8.83
C ALA A 120 -3.16 7.75 7.97
N LYS A 121 -1.98 7.12 7.92
CA LYS A 121 -0.88 7.50 7.03
C LYS A 121 -1.32 7.48 5.57
N ALA A 122 -1.93 6.39 5.13
CA ALA A 122 -2.41 6.24 3.76
C ALA A 122 -3.46 7.30 3.38
N LYS A 123 -4.41 7.59 4.26
CA LYS A 123 -5.40 8.67 4.07
C LYS A 123 -4.72 10.03 3.91
N SER A 124 -3.74 10.34 4.76
CA SER A 124 -3.00 11.61 4.71
C SER A 124 -2.23 11.75 3.39
N VAL A 125 -1.51 10.71 2.96
CA VAL A 125 -0.73 10.71 1.71
C VAL A 125 -1.66 10.83 0.49
N ILE A 126 -2.72 10.02 0.42
CA ILE A 126 -3.68 10.05 -0.71
C ILE A 126 -4.40 11.40 -0.82
N ALA A 127 -4.71 12.05 0.30
CA ALA A 127 -5.33 13.37 0.30
C ALA A 127 -4.44 14.45 -0.34
N GLY A 128 -3.12 14.28 -0.31
CA GLY A 128 -2.15 15.17 -0.96
C GLY A 128 -1.95 14.92 -2.46
N ILE A 129 -2.54 13.86 -3.03
CA ILE A 129 -2.31 13.44 -4.41
C ILE A 129 -3.55 13.69 -5.27
N SER A 130 -3.36 14.35 -6.41
CA SER A 130 -4.44 14.55 -7.39
C SER A 130 -4.57 13.32 -8.28
N LEU A 131 -5.51 12.43 -7.97
CA LEU A 131 -5.82 11.28 -8.81
C LEU A 131 -6.80 11.67 -9.94
N PRO A 132 -6.74 11.01 -11.12
CA PRO A 132 -7.65 11.30 -12.26
C PRO A 132 -9.11 10.96 -11.97
N VAL A 133 -9.39 10.25 -10.88
CA VAL A 133 -10.73 9.92 -10.40
C VAL A 133 -10.89 10.40 -8.96
N GLY A 134 -12.08 10.88 -8.62
CA GLY A 134 -12.38 11.24 -7.24
C GLY A 134 -12.23 10.01 -6.31
N VAL A 135 -11.65 10.21 -5.15
CA VAL A 135 -11.58 9.19 -4.10
C VAL A 135 -12.73 9.42 -3.13
N ARG A 136 -13.58 8.39 -2.95
CA ARG A 136 -14.70 8.44 -2.01
C ARG A 136 -14.25 8.18 -0.58
N ASP A 137 -13.44 7.14 -0.42
CA ASP A 137 -12.92 6.74 0.89
C ASP A 137 -11.70 5.82 0.73
N VAL A 138 -10.96 5.62 1.82
CA VAL A 138 -9.77 4.78 1.88
C VAL A 138 -9.94 3.79 3.03
N TYR A 139 -9.82 2.49 2.71
CA TYR A 139 -10.03 1.39 3.64
C TYR A 139 -8.83 0.45 3.71
N LEU A 140 -8.70 -0.25 4.85
CA LEU A 140 -7.98 -1.51 4.91
C LEU A 140 -8.96 -2.65 4.57
N ALA A 141 -8.49 -3.66 3.86
CA ALA A 141 -9.21 -4.91 3.72
C ALA A 141 -9.48 -5.52 5.10
N LYS A 142 -10.60 -6.20 5.27
CA LYS A 142 -11.00 -6.81 6.56
C LYS A 142 -9.96 -7.80 7.10
N ASP A 143 -9.26 -8.50 6.20
CA ASP A 143 -8.14 -9.38 6.50
C ASP A 143 -7.00 -9.05 5.50
N PRO A 144 -6.21 -7.99 5.77
CA PRO A 144 -5.26 -7.46 4.79
C PRO A 144 -4.21 -8.48 4.34
N PHE A 145 -3.80 -9.38 5.24
CA PHE A 145 -2.76 -10.37 4.97
C PHE A 145 -3.24 -11.48 4.02
N ASN A 146 -4.48 -11.97 4.18
CA ASN A 146 -4.98 -13.13 3.45
C ASN A 146 -5.94 -12.78 2.30
N VAL A 147 -6.33 -11.52 2.14
CA VAL A 147 -7.40 -11.14 1.19
C VAL A 147 -7.07 -11.53 -0.24
N THR A 148 -5.80 -11.45 -0.65
CA THR A 148 -5.38 -11.83 -2.02
C THR A 148 -5.57 -13.31 -2.27
N ALA A 149 -5.17 -14.16 -1.33
CA ALA A 149 -5.38 -15.62 -1.42
C ALA A 149 -6.87 -15.98 -1.41
N LYS A 150 -7.65 -15.32 -0.54
CA LYS A 150 -9.13 -15.48 -0.51
C LYS A 150 -9.78 -15.06 -1.83
N GLY A 151 -9.34 -13.96 -2.41
CA GLY A 151 -9.82 -13.49 -3.72
C GLY A 151 -9.50 -14.48 -4.84
N ALA A 152 -8.29 -15.05 -4.85
CA ALA A 152 -7.89 -16.07 -5.82
C ALA A 152 -8.75 -17.34 -5.69
N LEU A 153 -9.04 -17.79 -4.46
CA LEU A 153 -9.93 -18.93 -4.20
C LEU A 153 -11.34 -18.66 -4.73
N VAL A 154 -11.92 -17.50 -4.43
CA VAL A 154 -13.24 -17.11 -4.94
C VAL A 154 -13.25 -17.09 -6.46
N GLY A 155 -12.22 -16.52 -7.10
CA GLY A 155 -12.09 -16.50 -8.56
C GLY A 155 -12.02 -17.90 -9.16
N ALA A 156 -11.30 -18.83 -8.54
CA ALA A 156 -11.26 -20.23 -8.98
C ALA A 156 -12.61 -20.92 -8.86
N MET A 157 -13.36 -20.67 -7.78
CA MET A 157 -14.68 -21.28 -7.57
C MET A 157 -15.74 -20.75 -8.54
N LEU A 158 -15.62 -19.51 -9.02
CA LEU A 158 -16.57 -18.91 -9.97
C LEU A 158 -16.31 -19.34 -11.43
N ASN A 159 -15.14 -19.90 -11.72
CA ASN A 159 -14.75 -20.38 -13.04
C ASN A 159 -14.83 -21.91 -13.17
N MET A 160 -15.37 -22.60 -12.19
CA MET A 160 -15.71 -24.03 -12.23
C MET A 160 -17.17 -24.22 -12.65
#